data_a6d3b7c8a587766fb59d71b18a82ea74
#
_entry.id   a6d3b7c8a587766fb59d71b18a82ea74
#
_cell.length_a   1.000
_cell.length_b   1.000
_cell.length_c   1.000
_cell.angle_alpha   90.00
_cell.angle_beta   90.00
_cell.angle_gamma   90.00
#
_symmetry.space_group_name_H-M   'P 1'
#
loop_
_entity.id
_entity.type
_entity.pdbx_description
1 polymer ?
#
loop_
_entity_poly.entity_id
_entity_poly.type
_entity_poly.pdbx_seq_one_letter_code
_entity_poly.pdbx_strand_id
1 'polypeptide(L)'
;MLFRAALVAASIATAALSSASLASAGPECTAGHCALAPVAHSPSYQDGYKSEHDFYSIPKNGTFLKNEMQQDGYDTGTVCRLEMDGGPQPPNPADWMSGCIDALHDLGFKP
;
A
#
# COMPACT_ATOMS: atom_id res chain seq x y z
N MET A 1 -65.76 0.99 24.92
CA MET A 1 -65.21 0.51 24.70
C MET A 1 -63.96 0.57 24.50
N LEU A 2 -63.26 0.36 24.73
CA LEU A 2 -62.18 -0.02 24.70
C LEU A 2 -61.15 0.10 23.90
N PHE A 3 -60.26 0.42 24.00
CA PHE A 3 -59.24 0.47 23.33
C PHE A 3 -57.99 0.24 23.59
N ARG A 4 -57.44 -0.08 23.24
CA ARG A 4 -56.38 -0.54 23.23
C ARG A 4 -55.37 -0.13 22.58
N ALA A 5 -54.72 0.22 22.69
CA ALA A 5 -53.67 0.82 22.50
C ALA A 5 -52.52 0.01 22.48
N ALA A 6 -52.04 -0.18 21.67
CA ALA A 6 -51.06 -0.94 21.66
C ALA A 6 -49.81 -0.35 21.45
N LEU A 7 -49.25 -0.39 21.97
CA LEU A 7 -48.14 -0.03 21.87
C LEU A 7 -47.13 -0.60 21.44
N VAL A 8 -46.52 -0.33 20.95
CA VAL A 8 -45.58 -0.72 20.47
C VAL A 8 -44.31 -0.42 20.68
N ALA A 9 -43.92 -0.72 20.89
CA ALA A 9 -42.81 -0.69 21.18
C ALA A 9 -41.74 -0.79 20.35
N ALA A 10 -41.32 -0.36 20.12
CA ALA A 10 -40.50 -0.26 19.58
C ALA A 10 -39.22 -0.45 19.68
N SER A 11 -38.83 -0.81 19.67
CA SER A 11 -37.79 -1.04 19.64
C SER A 11 -36.71 -0.91 19.15
N ILE A 12 -36.25 -0.66 19.17
CA ILE A 12 -35.34 -0.51 18.85
C ILE A 12 -34.16 -0.67 18.70
N ALA A 13 -33.79 -0.82 18.50
CA ALA A 13 -32.87 -0.94 18.23
C ALA A 13 -31.75 -0.92 18.03
N THR A 14 -31.46 -0.82 18.12
CA THR A 14 -30.56 -0.82 18.02
C THR A 14 -29.44 -0.96 17.70
N ALA A 15 -29.27 -1.08 17.41
CA ALA A 15 -28.37 -1.25 17.00
C ALA A 15 -27.20 -1.08 16.95
N ALA A 16 -27.04 -0.79 17.01
CA ALA A 16 -26.05 -0.57 16.91
C ALA A 16 -24.93 -0.90 16.83
N LEU A 17 -24.74 -1.08 16.84
CA LEU A 17 -23.87 -1.34 16.75
C LEU A 17 -22.82 -1.36 16.44
N SER A 18 -22.76 -1.23 16.32
CA SER A 18 -21.92 -1.33 16.02
C SER A 18 -20.86 -1.32 15.89
N SER A 19 -20.90 -1.22 15.84
CA SER A 19 -20.03 -1.27 15.52
C SER A 19 -18.93 -1.15 15.67
N ALA A 20 -18.99 -0.82 15.84
CA ALA A 20 -18.10 -0.61 15.95
C ALA A 20 -17.08 -1.05 16.09
N SER A 21 -17.09 -1.17 16.14
CA SER A 21 -16.33 -1.62 16.31
C SER A 21 -15.35 -1.84 15.95
N LEU A 22 -15.36 -1.83 15.63
CA LEU A 22 -14.59 -2.16 15.15
C LEU A 22 -13.52 -1.80 15.21
N ALA A 23 -13.69 -1.27 15.16
CA ALA A 23 -12.84 -0.78 15.07
C ALA A 23 -11.79 -1.19 15.60
N SER A 24 -11.78 -1.31 15.81
CA SER A 24 -11.00 -1.62 16.25
C SER A 24 -10.04 -2.04 16.30
N ALA A 25 -10.15 -1.96 15.97
CA ALA A 25 -9.43 -2.53 15.86
C ALA A 25 -8.10 -2.63 16.04
N GLY A 26 -7.65 -2.48 16.65
CA GLY A 26 -6.34 -2.60 16.86
C GLY A 26 -5.89 -3.94 16.59
N PRO A 27 -4.72 -4.06 16.35
CA PRO A 27 -4.13 -5.30 16.11
C PRO A 27 -4.19 -6.08 17.35
N GLU A 28 -4.68 -7.19 17.27
CA GLU A 28 -4.70 -7.93 18.37
C GLU A 28 -3.52 -8.77 18.40
N CYS A 29 -2.73 -8.69 19.33
CA CYS A 29 -1.63 -9.59 19.51
C CYS A 29 -2.14 -10.78 20.26
N THR A 30 -2.43 -11.82 19.56
CA THR A 30 -2.84 -12.98 20.25
C THR A 30 -1.75 -13.99 20.22
N ALA A 31 -1.52 -14.64 21.27
CA ALA A 31 -0.59 -15.74 21.33
C ALA A 31 0.79 -15.38 20.84
N GLY A 32 1.22 -14.20 21.11
CA GLY A 32 2.54 -13.80 20.70
C GLY A 32 2.67 -13.46 19.24
N HIS A 33 1.62 -13.51 18.52
CA HIS A 33 1.66 -13.15 17.15
C HIS A 33 0.90 -11.86 16.96
N CYS A 34 1.63 -10.82 16.77
CA CYS A 34 1.00 -9.56 16.42
C CYS A 34 1.01 -9.47 14.94
N ALA A 35 -0.13 -9.66 14.37
CA ALA A 35 -0.24 -9.36 12.97
C ALA A 35 -0.24 -7.86 12.89
N LEU A 36 0.81 -7.31 12.41
CA LEU A 36 0.85 -5.89 12.21
C LEU A 36 -0.18 -5.56 11.17
N ALA A 37 -0.99 -4.57 11.45
CA ALA A 37 -1.88 -4.05 10.45
C ALA A 37 -1.01 -3.60 9.28
N PRO A 38 -1.45 -3.81 8.06
CA PRO A 38 -0.68 -3.34 6.92
C PRO A 38 -0.44 -1.85 7.08
N VAL A 39 0.80 -1.48 7.04
CA VAL A 39 1.17 -0.08 7.12
C VAL A 39 0.68 0.57 5.85
N ALA A 40 -0.11 1.61 6.00
CA ALA A 40 -0.54 2.35 4.84
C ALA A 40 0.66 3.10 4.29
N HIS A 41 1.01 2.79 3.08
CA HIS A 41 2.12 3.47 2.43
C HIS A 41 1.71 4.88 2.04
N SER A 42 2.65 5.80 2.10
CA SER A 42 2.40 7.18 1.74
C SER A 42 2.10 7.32 0.24
N PRO A 43 1.48 8.43 -0.18
CA PRO A 43 1.26 8.67 -1.61
C PRO A 43 2.56 8.64 -2.41
N SER A 44 3.65 9.17 -1.88
CA SER A 44 4.92 9.13 -2.59
C SER A 44 5.43 7.71 -2.78
N TYR A 45 5.27 6.85 -1.78
CA TYR A 45 5.62 5.44 -1.93
C TYR A 45 4.78 4.80 -3.03
N GLN A 46 3.47 5.03 -3.00
CA GLN A 46 2.57 4.45 -3.99
C GLN A 46 2.89 4.92 -5.39
N ASP A 47 3.23 6.19 -5.54
CA ASP A 47 3.64 6.73 -6.83
C ASP A 47 4.92 6.06 -7.34
N GLY A 48 5.92 5.94 -6.47
CA GLY A 48 7.17 5.28 -6.85
C GLY A 48 6.95 3.83 -7.21
N TYR A 49 6.17 3.12 -6.40
CA TYR A 49 5.89 1.72 -6.67
C TYR A 49 5.12 1.54 -7.97
N LYS A 50 4.05 2.29 -8.13
CA LYS A 50 3.16 2.12 -9.27
C LYS A 50 3.83 2.51 -10.57
N SER A 51 4.52 3.62 -10.59
CA SER A 51 5.13 4.08 -11.83
C SER A 51 6.19 3.10 -12.32
N GLU A 52 7.03 2.63 -11.45
CA GLU A 52 8.10 1.72 -11.84
C GLU A 52 7.57 0.32 -12.15
N HIS A 53 6.63 -0.15 -11.33
CA HIS A 53 6.02 -1.45 -11.59
C HIS A 53 5.31 -1.48 -12.93
N ASP A 54 4.50 -0.47 -13.22
CA ASP A 54 3.74 -0.42 -14.47
C ASP A 54 4.68 -0.31 -15.68
N PHE A 55 5.75 0.47 -15.54
CA PHE A 55 6.67 0.68 -16.66
C PHE A 55 7.54 -0.55 -16.94
N TYR A 56 8.13 -1.12 -15.90
CA TYR A 56 9.08 -2.22 -16.08
C TYR A 56 8.42 -3.61 -16.11
N SER A 57 7.13 -3.70 -15.84
CA SER A 57 6.38 -4.93 -16.09
C SER A 57 6.19 -5.19 -17.57
N ILE A 58 6.36 -4.17 -18.40
CA ILE A 58 6.33 -4.35 -19.85
C ILE A 58 7.61 -5.09 -20.26
N PRO A 59 7.50 -6.25 -20.92
CA PRO A 59 8.67 -7.10 -21.18
C PRO A 59 9.84 -6.38 -21.84
N LYS A 60 9.56 -5.51 -22.80
CA LYS A 60 10.61 -4.77 -23.48
C LYS A 60 11.38 -3.86 -22.54
N ASN A 61 10.66 -3.17 -21.68
CA ASN A 61 11.29 -2.23 -20.75
C ASN A 61 12.04 -2.97 -19.65
N GLY A 62 11.48 -4.06 -19.15
CA GLY A 62 12.16 -4.89 -18.17
C GLY A 62 13.44 -5.50 -18.69
N THR A 63 13.43 -5.97 -19.95
CA THR A 63 14.63 -6.52 -20.58
C THR A 63 15.68 -5.44 -20.77
N PHE A 64 15.26 -4.26 -21.16
CA PHE A 64 16.18 -3.13 -21.34
C PHE A 64 16.85 -2.78 -20.00
N LEU A 65 16.06 -2.63 -18.96
CA LEU A 65 16.59 -2.32 -17.64
C LEU A 65 17.55 -3.39 -17.15
N LYS A 66 17.21 -4.65 -17.35
CA LYS A 66 18.09 -5.74 -16.93
C LYS A 66 19.44 -5.65 -17.60
N ASN A 67 19.47 -5.33 -18.89
CA ASN A 67 20.72 -5.18 -19.64
C ASN A 67 21.52 -3.99 -19.14
N GLU A 68 20.88 -2.85 -18.88
CA GLU A 68 21.57 -1.70 -18.36
C GLU A 68 22.20 -1.99 -16.99
N MET A 69 21.43 -2.60 -16.11
CA MET A 69 21.93 -2.95 -14.80
C MET A 69 23.15 -3.86 -14.89
N GLN A 70 23.13 -4.80 -15.83
CA GLN A 70 24.26 -5.70 -16.00
C GLN A 70 25.47 -5.01 -16.62
N GLN A 71 25.27 -4.13 -17.58
CA GLN A 71 26.36 -3.45 -18.26
C GLN A 71 27.03 -2.40 -17.39
N ASP A 72 26.22 -1.65 -16.68
CA ASP A 72 26.71 -0.52 -15.90
C ASP A 72 26.91 -0.84 -14.43
N GLY A 73 26.51 -2.03 -14.00
CA GLY A 73 26.68 -2.45 -12.62
C GLY A 73 25.73 -1.73 -11.66
N TYR A 74 24.57 -1.32 -12.12
CA TYR A 74 23.63 -0.62 -11.29
C TYR A 74 22.83 -1.60 -10.42
N ASP A 75 22.58 -1.20 -9.19
CA ASP A 75 21.63 -1.87 -8.33
C ASP A 75 20.26 -1.14 -8.40
N THR A 76 19.24 -1.72 -7.79
CA THR A 76 17.91 -1.13 -7.82
C THR A 76 17.87 0.26 -7.18
N GLY A 77 18.68 0.49 -6.16
CA GLY A 77 18.74 1.80 -5.52
C GLY A 77 19.31 2.86 -6.46
N THR A 78 20.32 2.50 -7.23
CA THR A 78 20.90 3.42 -8.23
C THR A 78 19.89 3.73 -9.33
N VAL A 79 19.23 2.70 -9.84
CA VAL A 79 18.20 2.89 -10.87
C VAL A 79 17.13 3.85 -10.36
N CYS A 80 16.58 3.59 -9.18
CA CYS A 80 15.53 4.42 -8.62
C CYS A 80 15.97 5.86 -8.40
N ARG A 81 17.23 6.06 -8.03
CA ARG A 81 17.75 7.42 -7.88
C ARG A 81 17.83 8.15 -9.22
N LEU A 82 18.28 7.47 -10.25
CA LEU A 82 18.34 8.06 -11.59
C LEU A 82 16.95 8.40 -12.12
N GLU A 83 15.99 7.52 -11.87
CA GLU A 83 14.62 7.78 -12.28
C GLU A 83 14.03 8.98 -11.54
N MET A 84 14.25 9.05 -10.24
CA MET A 84 13.78 10.19 -9.45
C MET A 84 14.43 11.49 -9.88
N ASP A 85 15.73 11.46 -10.16
CA ASP A 85 16.47 12.66 -10.57
C ASP A 85 16.08 13.11 -11.98
N GLY A 86 15.57 12.22 -12.79
CA GLY A 86 15.15 12.53 -14.15
C GLY A 86 13.76 13.12 -14.26
N GLY A 87 13.02 13.19 -13.17
CA GLY A 87 11.65 13.67 -13.16
C GLY A 87 11.39 14.74 -12.12
N PRO A 88 10.14 15.13 -11.96
CA PRO A 88 9.78 16.09 -10.92
C PRO A 88 10.02 15.45 -9.55
N GLN A 89 10.51 16.26 -8.64
CA GLN A 89 10.83 15.78 -7.30
C GLN A 89 9.55 15.39 -6.56
N PRO A 90 9.45 14.18 -6.05
CA PRO A 90 8.26 13.79 -5.29
C PRO A 90 8.21 14.51 -3.94
N PRO A 91 7.02 14.67 -3.37
CA PRO A 91 6.88 15.34 -2.07
C PRO A 91 7.68 14.66 -0.95
N ASN A 92 7.80 13.35 -0.99
CA ASN A 92 8.61 12.61 -0.04
C ASN A 92 9.56 11.70 -0.80
N PRO A 93 10.78 12.18 -1.11
CA PRO A 93 11.73 11.42 -1.91
C PRO A 93 12.11 10.07 -1.29
N ALA A 94 12.26 10.00 0.02
CA ALA A 94 12.65 8.76 0.67
C ALA A 94 11.58 7.68 0.49
N ASP A 95 10.32 8.06 0.63
CA ASP A 95 9.21 7.13 0.45
C ASP A 95 9.08 6.71 -1.01
N TRP A 96 9.25 7.65 -1.93
CA TRP A 96 9.23 7.35 -3.36
C TRP A 96 10.32 6.34 -3.72
N MET A 97 11.53 6.54 -3.20
CA MET A 97 12.63 5.62 -3.40
C MET A 97 12.30 4.22 -2.90
N SER A 98 11.71 4.13 -1.71
CA SER A 98 11.32 2.84 -1.15
C SER A 98 10.28 2.14 -2.03
N GLY A 99 9.31 2.87 -2.53
CA GLY A 99 8.30 2.31 -3.43
C GLY A 99 8.90 1.82 -4.72
N CYS A 100 9.78 2.61 -5.32
CA CYS A 100 10.48 2.22 -6.55
C CYS A 100 11.30 0.94 -6.34
N ILE A 101 12.09 0.87 -5.29
CA ILE A 101 12.93 -0.29 -5.00
C ILE A 101 12.07 -1.53 -4.79
N ASP A 102 11.00 -1.41 -4.03
CA ASP A 102 10.10 -2.54 -3.81
C ASP A 102 9.45 -3.01 -5.11
N ALA A 103 9.09 -2.09 -5.99
CA ALA A 103 8.52 -2.43 -7.28
C ALA A 103 9.51 -3.23 -8.13
N LEU A 104 10.75 -2.79 -8.18
CA LEU A 104 11.79 -3.50 -8.94
C LEU A 104 12.08 -4.89 -8.34
N HIS A 105 12.11 -4.99 -7.02
CA HIS A 105 12.27 -6.30 -6.37
C HIS A 105 11.12 -7.23 -6.69
N ASP A 106 9.89 -6.73 -6.66
CA ASP A 106 8.71 -7.52 -6.97
C ASP A 106 8.72 -8.00 -8.43
N LEU A 107 9.35 -7.25 -9.32
CA LEU A 107 9.52 -7.65 -10.71
C LEU A 107 10.72 -8.58 -10.93
N GLY A 108 11.47 -8.88 -9.88
CA GLY A 108 12.57 -9.83 -9.95
C GLY A 108 13.95 -9.21 -10.19
N PHE A 109 14.07 -7.90 -10.14
CA PHE A 109 15.38 -7.28 -10.25
C PHE A 109 16.08 -7.39 -8.90
N LYS A 110 17.37 -7.66 -8.93
CA LYS A 110 18.13 -7.82 -7.70
C LYS A 110 18.68 -6.48 -7.23
N PRO A 111 18.82 -6.36 -5.90
CA PRO A 111 19.43 -5.15 -5.35
C PRO A 111 20.88 -5.00 -5.75
#